data_900ece59709f976e02fd9d34e40861ae
#
_entry.id   900ece59709f976e02fd9d34e40861ae
#
_cell.length_a   1.000
_cell.length_b   1.000
_cell.length_c   1.000
_cell.angle_alpha   90.00
_cell.angle_beta   90.00
_cell.angle_gamma   90.00
#
_symmetry.space_group_name_H-M   'P 1'
#
loop_
_entity.id
_entity.type
_entity.pdbx_description
1 polymer ?
#
loop_
_entity_poly.entity_id
_entity_poly.type
_entity_poly.pdbx_seq_one_letter_code
_entity_poly.pdbx_strand_id
1 'polypeptide(L)'
;MSQNGGKTPTSYKCNRGDMWLNWDWHESRGTFGRGDKLLINFASVSDGTSNTMAVSEAIIGVQNSRRVGEAIAVDTSIIADTIPPDHPPSLCLQLVGPNRQFTGTIQGPGSLPGWRWADGRNPYTFFYPMLPPNGPSCGRSGEDWCLLTASSRHPGGVNVLVLDGAVKFISETIDAGDPTRTTGLTSRPQDYSGPSLYGVWGALGSAYGKESVAVP
;
A
#
# COMPACT_ATOMS: atom_id res chain seq x y z
N MET A 1 20.57 -6.33 20.51
CA MET A 1 19.45 -7.29 20.32
C MET A 1 18.58 -6.75 19.18
N SER A 2 18.24 -7.57 18.21
CA SER A 2 17.41 -7.11 17.08
C SER A 2 16.02 -6.77 17.60
N GLN A 3 15.55 -5.53 17.39
CA GLN A 3 14.24 -5.06 17.85
C GLN A 3 13.07 -5.85 17.25
N ASN A 4 13.32 -6.63 16.23
CA ASN A 4 12.31 -7.40 15.48
C ASN A 4 12.28 -8.91 15.85
N GLY A 5 12.80 -9.30 17.03
CA GLY A 5 12.72 -10.68 17.52
C GLY A 5 13.45 -11.71 16.64
N GLY A 6 14.55 -11.30 16.00
CA GLY A 6 15.36 -12.18 15.13
C GLY A 6 14.86 -12.31 13.70
N LYS A 7 13.82 -11.56 13.30
CA LYS A 7 13.32 -11.54 11.92
C LYS A 7 14.12 -10.54 11.08
N THR A 8 14.37 -10.89 9.83
CA THR A 8 15.12 -10.02 8.91
C THR A 8 14.21 -8.97 8.31
N PRO A 9 14.50 -7.68 8.47
CA PRO A 9 13.68 -6.60 7.92
C PRO A 9 13.94 -6.37 6.42
N THR A 10 13.02 -5.66 5.79
CA THR A 10 13.16 -5.13 4.42
C THR A 10 12.69 -3.68 4.37
N SER A 11 13.39 -2.86 3.57
CA SER A 11 13.00 -1.50 3.23
C SER A 11 12.35 -1.40 1.84
N TYR A 12 11.96 -2.52 1.27
CA TYR A 12 11.27 -2.60 -0.01
C TYR A 12 9.97 -3.36 0.12
N LYS A 13 8.92 -2.89 -0.57
CA LYS A 13 7.60 -3.49 -0.57
C LYS A 13 7.09 -3.66 -1.98
N CYS A 14 6.38 -4.75 -2.20
CA CYS A 14 5.76 -5.12 -3.46
C CYS A 14 4.41 -4.40 -3.64
N ASN A 15 4.11 -4.02 -4.87
CA ASN A 15 2.85 -3.40 -5.25
C ASN A 15 1.71 -4.42 -5.22
N ARG A 16 0.73 -4.22 -4.36
CA ARG A 16 -0.48 -5.04 -4.27
C ARG A 16 -1.72 -4.40 -4.91
N GLY A 17 -1.56 -3.24 -5.53
CA GLY A 17 -2.63 -2.54 -6.23
C GLY A 17 -3.36 -1.52 -5.37
N ASP A 18 -4.32 -0.86 -6.01
CA ASP A 18 -5.01 0.33 -5.56
C ASP A 18 -6.31 0.03 -4.78
N MET A 19 -6.30 -0.99 -3.93
CA MET A 19 -7.46 -1.42 -3.15
C MET A 19 -7.07 -1.88 -1.76
N TRP A 20 -7.98 -1.71 -0.80
CA TRP A 20 -7.83 -2.32 0.52
C TRP A 20 -7.85 -3.84 0.39
N LEU A 21 -6.89 -4.50 1.04
CA LEU A 21 -6.85 -5.95 1.09
C LEU A 21 -6.48 -6.42 2.50
N ASN A 22 -6.99 -7.59 2.86
CA ASN A 22 -6.54 -8.30 4.03
C ASN A 22 -5.49 -9.36 3.62
N TRP A 23 -4.84 -9.97 4.61
CA TRP A 23 -3.78 -10.94 4.34
C TRP A 23 -4.30 -12.20 3.64
N ASP A 24 -5.56 -12.56 3.84
CA ASP A 24 -6.20 -13.78 3.32
C ASP A 24 -6.68 -13.63 1.87
N TRP A 25 -6.78 -12.41 1.37
CA TRP A 25 -7.21 -12.16 0.02
C TRP A 25 -6.06 -12.34 -0.96
N HIS A 26 -6.26 -13.24 -1.88
CA HIS A 26 -5.24 -13.74 -2.78
C HIS A 26 -5.04 -12.88 -4.01
N GLU A 27 -6.14 -12.36 -4.52
CA GLU A 27 -6.18 -11.60 -5.77
C GLU A 27 -5.99 -10.12 -5.48
N SER A 28 -5.34 -9.42 -6.39
CA SER A 28 -5.09 -7.99 -6.29
C SER A 28 -5.07 -7.36 -7.68
N ARG A 29 -5.21 -6.05 -7.73
CA ARG A 29 -5.05 -5.30 -8.98
C ARG A 29 -3.58 -4.91 -9.25
N GLY A 30 -2.71 -5.13 -8.30
CA GLY A 30 -1.28 -4.88 -8.42
C GLY A 30 -0.51 -5.98 -9.11
N THR A 31 0.80 -5.85 -9.09
CA THR A 31 1.75 -6.78 -9.74
C THR A 31 2.15 -7.95 -8.86
N PHE A 32 1.80 -7.91 -7.58
CA PHE A 32 2.08 -8.98 -6.63
C PHE A 32 0.82 -9.34 -5.84
N GLY A 33 0.68 -10.63 -5.57
CA GLY A 33 -0.41 -11.17 -4.77
C GLY A 33 0.03 -12.47 -4.12
N ARG A 34 -0.92 -13.22 -3.60
CA ARG A 34 -0.62 -14.54 -3.03
C ARG A 34 -0.45 -15.57 -4.15
N GLY A 35 0.71 -16.24 -4.16
CA GLY A 35 1.21 -17.01 -5.28
C GLY A 35 0.42 -18.24 -5.71
N ASP A 36 -0.58 -18.67 -4.93
CA ASP A 36 -1.48 -19.78 -5.31
C ASP A 36 -2.71 -19.31 -6.12
N LYS A 37 -2.96 -17.99 -6.19
CA LYS A 37 -4.16 -17.42 -6.80
C LYS A 37 -3.88 -16.35 -7.84
N LEU A 38 -2.78 -15.62 -7.74
CA LEU A 38 -2.43 -14.57 -8.67
C LEU A 38 -1.21 -14.99 -9.49
N LEU A 39 -1.44 -15.41 -10.72
CA LEU A 39 -0.40 -15.65 -11.71
C LEU A 39 -0.38 -14.48 -12.69
N ILE A 40 0.41 -13.47 -12.40
CA ILE A 40 0.68 -12.38 -13.32
C ILE A 40 1.91 -12.73 -14.16
N ASN A 41 1.78 -12.58 -15.46
CA ASN A 41 2.90 -12.57 -16.39
C ASN A 41 2.93 -11.23 -17.14
N PHE A 42 4.02 -10.92 -17.81
CA PHE A 42 4.14 -9.62 -18.52
C PHE A 42 3.06 -9.41 -19.57
N ALA A 43 2.52 -10.46 -20.18
CA ALA A 43 1.46 -10.33 -21.18
C ALA A 43 0.09 -9.97 -20.56
N SER A 44 -0.10 -10.21 -19.27
CA SER A 44 -1.34 -9.85 -18.56
C SER A 44 -1.35 -8.40 -18.06
N VAL A 45 -0.22 -7.68 -18.13
CA VAL A 45 -0.12 -6.28 -17.72
C VAL A 45 -0.57 -5.39 -18.87
N SER A 46 -1.87 -5.07 -18.91
CA SER A 46 -2.46 -4.31 -20.03
C SER A 46 -2.05 -2.85 -20.06
N ASP A 47 -1.65 -2.28 -18.94
CA ASP A 47 -1.28 -0.87 -18.80
C ASP A 47 0.17 -0.58 -19.24
N GLY A 48 0.90 -1.66 -19.55
CA GLY A 48 2.28 -1.62 -20.03
C GLY A 48 3.31 -1.70 -18.91
N THR A 49 4.38 -2.47 -19.16
CA THR A 49 5.42 -2.72 -18.16
C THR A 49 6.19 -1.47 -17.74
N SER A 50 6.29 -0.46 -18.58
CA SER A 50 6.93 0.84 -18.28
C SER A 50 6.03 1.81 -17.51
N ASN A 51 4.76 1.48 -17.34
CA ASN A 51 3.76 2.30 -16.65
C ASN A 51 3.24 1.63 -15.37
N THR A 52 3.74 0.46 -15.01
CA THR A 52 3.24 -0.29 -13.86
C THR A 52 4.34 -0.54 -12.83
N MET A 53 4.10 -0.10 -11.61
CA MET A 53 5.06 -0.28 -10.51
C MET A 53 5.12 -1.73 -10.04
N ALA A 54 6.33 -2.20 -9.75
CA ALA A 54 6.57 -3.49 -9.13
C ALA A 54 6.85 -3.35 -7.62
N VAL A 55 7.83 -2.53 -7.26
CA VAL A 55 8.35 -2.41 -5.89
C VAL A 55 8.55 -0.95 -5.56
N SER A 56 8.33 -0.58 -4.30
CA SER A 56 8.66 0.74 -3.77
C SER A 56 9.50 0.62 -2.52
N GLU A 57 10.23 1.70 -2.20
CA GLU A 57 10.84 1.89 -0.89
C GLU A 57 9.78 1.90 0.21
N ALA A 58 10.18 1.46 1.40
CA ALA A 58 9.38 1.57 2.61
C ALA A 58 10.28 1.77 3.84
N ILE A 59 9.88 2.66 4.73
CA ILE A 59 10.52 2.81 6.03
C ILE A 59 10.24 1.54 6.85
N ILE A 60 11.30 0.98 7.43
CA ILE A 60 11.16 -0.11 8.41
C ILE A 60 10.54 0.47 9.67
N GLY A 61 9.44 -0.14 10.13
CA GLY A 61 8.70 0.33 11.28
C GLY A 61 9.56 0.40 12.55
N VAL A 62 9.30 1.41 13.35
CA VAL A 62 10.02 1.66 14.62
C VAL A 62 9.08 1.38 15.79
N GLN A 63 9.54 0.53 16.70
CA GLN A 63 8.74 0.15 17.87
C GLN A 63 8.39 1.38 18.72
N ASN A 64 7.12 1.48 19.09
CA ASN A 64 6.56 2.59 19.86
C ASN A 64 6.60 3.96 19.18
N SER A 65 7.05 4.05 17.93
CA SER A 65 6.93 5.29 17.16
C SER A 65 5.46 5.54 16.79
N ARG A 66 5.06 6.79 16.84
CA ARG A 66 3.76 7.27 16.36
C ARG A 66 3.87 8.04 15.03
N ARG A 67 5.08 8.13 14.48
CA ARG A 67 5.31 8.91 13.25
C ARG A 67 4.72 8.23 12.04
N VAL A 68 4.10 9.01 11.17
CA VAL A 68 3.68 8.57 9.83
C VAL A 68 4.90 8.03 9.08
N GLY A 69 4.74 6.88 8.43
CA GLY A 69 5.81 6.12 7.76
C GLY A 69 6.49 5.08 8.66
N GLU A 70 6.60 5.31 9.97
CA GLU A 70 7.25 4.39 10.92
C GLU A 70 6.25 3.46 11.64
N ALA A 71 4.98 3.82 11.66
CA ALA A 71 3.92 3.09 12.33
C ALA A 71 2.70 2.86 11.43
N ILE A 72 1.79 2.02 11.86
CA ILE A 72 0.47 1.81 11.29
C ILE A 72 -0.54 2.21 12.33
N ALA A 73 -1.47 3.10 12.02
CA ALA A 73 -2.60 3.40 12.88
C ALA A 73 -3.62 2.27 12.82
N VAL A 74 -4.19 1.92 13.96
CA VAL A 74 -5.19 0.85 14.08
C VAL A 74 -6.47 1.43 14.66
N ASP A 75 -7.57 1.29 13.93
CA ASP A 75 -8.88 1.71 14.42
C ASP A 75 -9.98 0.77 13.91
N THR A 76 -10.52 -0.03 14.81
CA THR A 76 -11.60 -0.97 14.51
C THR A 76 -12.98 -0.30 14.54
N SER A 77 -13.08 0.94 15.00
CA SER A 77 -14.34 1.67 15.05
C SER A 77 -14.69 2.34 13.72
N ILE A 78 -13.68 2.73 12.95
CA ILE A 78 -13.85 3.38 11.64
C ILE A 78 -13.49 2.47 10.47
N ILE A 79 -12.70 1.41 10.71
CA ILE A 79 -12.33 0.42 9.70
C ILE A 79 -13.03 -0.88 10.07
N ALA A 80 -14.25 -1.02 9.57
CA ALA A 80 -15.09 -2.18 9.87
C ALA A 80 -14.57 -3.46 9.21
N ASP A 81 -14.92 -4.60 9.79
CA ASP A 81 -14.72 -5.92 9.20
C ASP A 81 -15.87 -6.22 8.23
N THR A 82 -15.93 -5.45 7.17
CA THR A 82 -16.95 -5.62 6.14
C THR A 82 -16.34 -6.24 4.89
N ILE A 83 -17.10 -7.08 4.23
CA ILE A 83 -16.77 -7.61 2.92
C ILE A 83 -17.85 -7.06 1.95
N PRO A 84 -17.44 -6.29 0.96
CA PRO A 84 -16.09 -5.85 0.61
C PRO A 84 -15.59 -4.71 1.52
N PRO A 85 -14.28 -4.58 1.71
CA PRO A 85 -13.71 -3.48 2.46
C PRO A 85 -13.61 -2.24 1.59
N ASP A 86 -14.73 -1.68 1.23
CA ASP A 86 -14.77 -0.48 0.39
C ASP A 86 -14.67 0.77 1.26
N HIS A 87 -13.50 0.95 1.86
CA HIS A 87 -13.20 2.08 2.71
C HIS A 87 -12.47 3.20 1.96
N PRO A 88 -12.86 4.48 2.15
CA PRO A 88 -12.13 5.59 1.56
C PRO A 88 -10.76 5.75 2.24
N PRO A 89 -9.67 6.01 1.48
CA PRO A 89 -8.34 6.27 2.04
C PRO A 89 -8.28 7.40 3.05
N SER A 90 -9.24 8.34 2.99
CA SER A 90 -9.37 9.46 3.92
C SER A 90 -9.50 9.03 5.39
N LEU A 91 -9.92 7.80 5.67
CA LEU A 91 -9.94 7.27 7.04
C LEU A 91 -8.54 7.26 7.67
N CYS A 92 -7.50 6.92 6.89
CA CYS A 92 -6.12 7.00 7.39
C CYS A 92 -5.68 8.44 7.69
N LEU A 93 -6.13 9.41 6.89
CA LEU A 93 -5.80 10.83 7.10
C LEU A 93 -6.39 11.36 8.41
N GLN A 94 -7.59 10.92 8.79
CA GLN A 94 -8.25 11.32 10.04
C GLN A 94 -7.50 10.89 11.30
N LEU A 95 -6.66 9.86 11.20
CA LEU A 95 -5.87 9.33 12.31
C LEU A 95 -4.56 10.10 12.54
N VAL A 96 -4.25 11.07 11.69
CA VAL A 96 -3.02 11.87 11.77
C VAL A 96 -3.28 13.17 12.51
N GLY A 97 -2.56 13.38 13.59
CA GLY A 97 -2.54 14.62 14.36
C GLY A 97 -1.37 15.53 14.01
N PRO A 98 -1.10 16.51 14.87
CA PRO A 98 0.02 17.45 14.70
C PRO A 98 1.36 16.74 14.54
N ASN A 99 2.28 17.41 13.85
CA ASN A 99 3.66 16.91 13.62
C ASN A 99 3.74 15.55 12.92
N ARG A 100 2.72 15.22 12.11
CA ARG A 100 2.63 13.92 11.38
C ARG A 100 2.73 12.72 12.33
N GLN A 101 2.05 12.77 13.45
CA GLN A 101 1.95 11.67 14.42
C GLN A 101 0.52 11.14 14.50
N PHE A 102 0.38 9.84 14.62
CA PHE A 102 -0.92 9.21 14.85
C PHE A 102 -1.47 9.55 16.24
N THR A 103 -2.75 9.88 16.33
CA THR A 103 -3.43 10.28 17.57
C THR A 103 -4.04 9.09 18.33
N GLY A 104 -4.53 8.09 17.59
CA GLY A 104 -5.19 6.89 18.14
C GLY A 104 -4.24 5.75 18.48
N THR A 105 -4.73 4.53 18.44
CA THR A 105 -3.95 3.32 18.64
C THR A 105 -3.00 3.09 17.47
N ILE A 106 -1.81 2.59 17.75
CA ILE A 106 -0.84 2.14 16.74
C ILE A 106 -0.62 0.64 16.86
N GLN A 107 -0.22 0.02 15.75
CA GLN A 107 0.11 -1.40 15.69
C GLN A 107 1.22 -1.74 16.69
N GLY A 108 0.97 -2.79 17.49
CA GLY A 108 1.92 -3.28 18.47
C GLY A 108 3.17 -3.93 17.87
N PRO A 109 4.15 -4.24 18.70
CA PRO A 109 5.38 -4.91 18.27
C PRO A 109 5.07 -6.28 17.65
N GLY A 110 5.81 -6.60 16.60
CA GLY A 110 5.66 -7.87 15.87
C GLY A 110 4.96 -7.75 14.53
N SER A 111 4.13 -6.73 14.31
CA SER A 111 3.41 -6.48 13.04
C SER A 111 3.70 -5.09 12.47
N LEU A 112 4.93 -4.64 12.61
CA LEU A 112 5.38 -3.34 12.09
C LEU A 112 5.80 -3.41 10.61
N PRO A 113 5.72 -2.28 9.88
CA PRO A 113 6.09 -2.21 8.47
C PRO A 113 7.49 -2.77 8.21
N GLY A 114 7.62 -3.64 7.22
CA GLY A 114 8.91 -4.15 6.76
C GLY A 114 9.69 -5.04 7.74
N TRP A 115 9.08 -5.53 8.82
CA TRP A 115 9.81 -6.32 9.83
C TRP A 115 10.15 -7.75 9.43
N ARG A 116 9.53 -8.27 8.35
CA ARG A 116 9.69 -9.68 7.93
C ARG A 116 9.75 -9.76 6.41
N TRP A 117 10.94 -9.82 5.85
CA TRP A 117 11.11 -9.83 4.39
C TRP A 117 10.51 -11.08 3.70
N ALA A 118 10.52 -12.22 4.36
CA ALA A 118 10.00 -13.50 3.82
C ALA A 118 8.54 -13.77 4.16
N ASP A 119 7.85 -12.80 4.77
CA ASP A 119 6.44 -12.95 5.17
C ASP A 119 5.55 -12.13 4.22
N GLY A 120 4.85 -12.82 3.32
CA GLY A 120 3.95 -12.23 2.31
C GLY A 120 2.64 -11.66 2.88
N ARG A 121 2.58 -11.30 4.17
CA ARG A 121 1.44 -10.61 4.75
C ARG A 121 1.58 -9.10 4.70
N ASN A 122 0.46 -8.42 4.80
CA ASN A 122 0.31 -7.00 4.54
C ASN A 122 1.38 -6.09 5.15
N PRO A 123 1.67 -6.05 6.45
CA PRO A 123 2.51 -4.98 6.98
C PRO A 123 3.97 -5.14 6.57
N TYR A 124 4.36 -6.35 6.15
CA TYR A 124 5.78 -6.65 5.99
C TYR A 124 6.30 -6.35 4.59
N THR A 125 5.55 -6.77 3.56
CA THR A 125 6.09 -6.81 2.19
C THR A 125 5.21 -6.14 1.13
N PHE A 126 4.05 -5.55 1.51
CA PHE A 126 3.16 -4.94 0.55
C PHE A 126 2.95 -3.44 0.78
N PHE A 127 2.69 -2.70 -0.32
CA PHE A 127 2.15 -1.35 -0.29
C PHE A 127 0.96 -1.22 -1.25
N TYR A 128 0.15 -0.19 -1.02
CA TYR A 128 -1.06 0.13 -1.77
C TYR A 128 -1.02 1.59 -2.21
N PRO A 129 -1.01 1.89 -3.51
CA PRO A 129 -0.91 3.26 -4.02
C PRO A 129 -2.26 3.99 -4.03
N MET A 130 -2.89 4.09 -2.88
CA MET A 130 -4.17 4.78 -2.68
C MET A 130 -4.00 6.16 -2.02
N LEU A 131 -2.93 6.37 -1.29
CA LEU A 131 -2.48 7.65 -0.75
C LEU A 131 -1.08 7.95 -1.28
N PRO A 132 -0.71 9.23 -1.43
CA PRO A 132 0.60 9.59 -1.95
C PRO A 132 1.74 8.96 -1.16
N PRO A 133 2.94 8.82 -1.74
CA PRO A 133 4.13 8.43 -1.01
C PRO A 133 4.32 9.24 0.28
N ASN A 134 4.87 8.61 1.30
CA ASN A 134 5.02 9.18 2.64
C ASN A 134 3.70 9.53 3.35
N GLY A 135 2.55 9.12 2.81
CA GLY A 135 1.25 9.22 3.46
C GLY A 135 1.10 8.28 4.67
N PRO A 136 -0.01 8.40 5.44
CA PRO A 136 -0.26 7.53 6.57
C PRO A 136 -0.65 6.12 6.14
N SER A 137 -0.18 5.13 6.89
CA SER A 137 -0.65 3.75 6.82
C SER A 137 -1.63 3.48 7.96
N CYS A 138 -2.76 2.87 7.66
CA CYS A 138 -3.73 2.50 8.67
C CYS A 138 -4.44 1.20 8.34
N GLY A 139 -5.12 0.62 9.32
CA GLY A 139 -5.90 -0.58 9.14
C GLY A 139 -6.75 -0.93 10.34
N ARG A 140 -7.56 -1.97 10.19
CA ARG A 140 -8.25 -2.62 11.30
C ARG A 140 -7.24 -3.30 12.24
N SER A 141 -6.23 -3.93 11.64
CA SER A 141 -4.95 -4.29 12.26
C SER A 141 -3.86 -4.24 11.20
N GLY A 142 -2.61 -4.39 11.58
CA GLY A 142 -1.52 -4.40 10.59
C GLY A 142 -1.57 -5.59 9.63
N GLU A 143 -2.18 -6.70 10.01
CA GLU A 143 -2.28 -7.92 9.20
C GLU A 143 -3.66 -8.13 8.57
N ASP A 144 -4.67 -7.37 9.01
CA ASP A 144 -6.04 -7.43 8.51
C ASP A 144 -6.28 -6.34 7.44
N TRP A 145 -7.54 -5.93 7.22
CA TRP A 145 -7.86 -4.86 6.29
C TRP A 145 -7.02 -3.63 6.57
N CYS A 146 -6.13 -3.31 5.66
CA CYS A 146 -5.22 -2.18 5.83
C CYS A 146 -4.84 -1.52 4.49
N LEU A 147 -4.49 -0.26 4.59
CA LEU A 147 -3.83 0.55 3.59
C LEU A 147 -2.42 0.86 4.09
N LEU A 148 -1.42 0.44 3.34
CA LEU A 148 -0.01 0.62 3.65
C LEU A 148 0.64 1.44 2.54
N THR A 149 1.10 2.63 2.86
CA THR A 149 1.69 3.53 1.87
C THR A 149 3.17 3.20 1.62
N ALA A 150 3.61 3.52 0.41
CA ALA A 150 5.03 3.63 0.10
C ALA A 150 5.66 4.75 0.94
N SER A 151 6.88 4.56 1.43
CA SER A 151 7.52 5.55 2.28
C SER A 151 9.04 5.49 2.20
N SER A 152 9.70 6.62 2.35
CA SER A 152 11.15 6.68 2.41
C SER A 152 11.63 7.82 3.32
N ARG A 153 12.93 7.86 3.58
CA ARG A 153 13.57 8.98 4.26
C ARG A 153 14.17 9.99 3.27
N HIS A 154 13.98 9.77 1.97
CA HIS A 154 14.37 10.75 0.97
C HIS A 154 13.43 11.97 1.06
N PRO A 155 13.95 13.18 0.97
CA PRO A 155 13.10 14.37 0.93
C PRO A 155 12.16 14.36 -0.28
N GLY A 156 10.86 14.46 -0.03
CA GLY A 156 9.84 14.73 -1.04
C GLY A 156 9.35 13.54 -1.87
N GLY A 157 9.73 12.30 -1.58
CA GLY A 157 9.20 11.16 -2.33
C GLY A 157 9.85 9.82 -2.04
N VAL A 158 9.65 8.87 -2.94
CA VAL A 158 10.15 7.49 -2.86
C VAL A 158 10.74 7.04 -4.19
N ASN A 159 11.70 6.11 -4.17
CA ASN A 159 12.10 5.39 -5.37
C ASN A 159 11.17 4.19 -5.58
N VAL A 160 10.76 3.98 -6.83
CA VAL A 160 9.97 2.83 -7.26
C VAL A 160 10.68 2.09 -8.39
N LEU A 161 10.57 0.78 -8.39
CA LEU A 161 10.94 -0.07 -9.50
C LEU A 161 9.69 -0.28 -10.37
N VAL A 162 9.83 -0.02 -11.67
CA VAL A 162 8.82 -0.28 -12.69
C VAL A 162 9.06 -1.68 -13.29
N LEU A 163 8.03 -2.30 -13.85
CA LEU A 163 8.13 -3.68 -14.37
C LEU A 163 9.10 -3.85 -15.55
N ASP A 164 9.44 -2.78 -16.25
CA ASP A 164 10.47 -2.80 -17.31
C ASP A 164 11.92 -2.75 -16.77
N GLY A 165 12.07 -2.66 -15.44
CA GLY A 165 13.36 -2.60 -14.75
C GLY A 165 13.87 -1.18 -14.47
N ALA A 166 13.16 -0.14 -14.90
CA ALA A 166 13.54 1.24 -14.59
C ALA A 166 13.26 1.57 -13.12
N VAL A 167 14.15 2.37 -12.52
CA VAL A 167 13.94 2.97 -11.20
C VAL A 167 13.64 4.45 -11.38
N LYS A 168 12.53 4.88 -10.78
CA LYS A 168 12.02 6.25 -10.86
C LYS A 168 11.82 6.84 -9.48
N PHE A 169 12.15 8.11 -9.28
CA PHE A 169 11.80 8.85 -8.08
C PHE A 169 10.41 9.45 -8.24
N ILE A 170 9.49 9.09 -7.37
CA ILE A 170 8.10 9.58 -7.39
C ILE A 170 7.89 10.55 -6.24
N SER A 171 7.46 11.77 -6.59
CA SER A 171 7.17 12.82 -5.62
C SER A 171 5.98 12.46 -4.72
N GLU A 172 6.05 12.86 -3.46
CA GLU A 172 4.90 12.80 -2.53
C GLU A 172 3.76 13.77 -2.90
N THR A 173 3.97 14.64 -3.89
CA THR A 173 2.95 15.54 -4.46
C THR A 173 2.32 15.00 -5.74
N ILE A 174 2.61 13.75 -6.11
CA ILE A 174 1.95 13.09 -7.24
C ILE A 174 0.44 13.10 -7.06
N ASP A 175 -0.30 13.23 -8.17
CA ASP A 175 -1.75 13.10 -8.13
C ASP A 175 -2.16 11.70 -7.65
N ALA A 176 -2.79 11.65 -6.50
CA ALA A 176 -3.37 10.45 -5.88
C ALA A 176 -4.91 10.50 -5.83
N GLY A 177 -5.53 11.34 -6.66
CA GLY A 177 -6.99 11.45 -6.79
C GLY A 177 -7.67 11.95 -5.52
N ASP A 178 -8.95 11.64 -5.41
CA ASP A 178 -9.78 12.02 -4.27
C ASP A 178 -9.79 10.90 -3.21
N PRO A 179 -9.19 11.11 -2.03
CA PRO A 179 -9.10 10.09 -1.00
C PRO A 179 -10.45 9.78 -0.31
N THR A 180 -11.52 10.50 -0.63
CA THR A 180 -12.86 10.21 -0.10
C THR A 180 -13.62 9.19 -0.96
N ARG A 181 -13.11 8.85 -2.14
CA ARG A 181 -13.77 7.93 -3.06
C ARG A 181 -13.54 6.48 -2.67
N THR A 182 -14.54 5.67 -3.01
CA THR A 182 -14.52 4.21 -2.93
C THR A 182 -14.99 3.64 -4.26
N THR A 183 -14.76 2.34 -4.49
CA THR A 183 -15.20 1.68 -5.72
C THR A 183 -16.70 1.47 -5.79
N GLY A 184 -17.39 1.53 -4.67
CA GLY A 184 -18.81 1.19 -4.56
C GLY A 184 -19.11 -0.31 -4.79
N LEU A 185 -18.08 -1.15 -4.80
CA LEU A 185 -18.25 -2.58 -5.03
C LEU A 185 -18.97 -3.24 -3.86
N THR A 186 -19.87 -4.14 -4.21
CA THR A 186 -20.53 -5.06 -3.27
C THR A 186 -19.93 -6.47 -3.32
N SER A 187 -18.83 -6.63 -4.03
CA SER A 187 -18.11 -7.88 -4.25
C SER A 187 -16.59 -7.71 -3.99
N ARG A 188 -15.79 -8.62 -4.49
CA ARG A 188 -14.35 -8.64 -4.22
C ARG A 188 -13.61 -7.52 -4.96
N PRO A 189 -12.53 -6.95 -4.39
CA PRO A 189 -11.78 -5.86 -5.01
C PRO A 189 -11.29 -6.14 -6.43
N GLN A 190 -10.88 -7.36 -6.71
CA GLN A 190 -10.42 -7.78 -8.02
C GLN A 190 -11.53 -7.82 -9.10
N ASP A 191 -12.79 -7.76 -8.69
CA ASP A 191 -13.92 -7.68 -9.62
C ASP A 191 -14.06 -6.25 -10.22
N TYR A 192 -13.32 -5.28 -9.66
CA TYR A 192 -13.25 -3.93 -10.23
C TYR A 192 -12.37 -3.90 -11.48
N SER A 193 -12.99 -3.60 -12.61
CA SER A 193 -12.34 -3.60 -13.93
C SER A 193 -12.18 -2.20 -14.55
N GLY A 194 -12.30 -1.16 -13.74
CA GLY A 194 -12.20 0.23 -14.20
C GLY A 194 -10.83 0.87 -13.92
N PRO A 195 -10.64 2.11 -14.40
CA PRO A 195 -9.49 2.94 -14.04
C PRO A 195 -9.36 3.11 -12.53
N SER A 196 -8.14 3.38 -12.06
CA SER A 196 -7.91 3.69 -10.67
C SER A 196 -8.68 4.93 -10.22
N LEU A 197 -9.19 4.92 -9.00
CA LEU A 197 -9.82 6.09 -8.40
C LEU A 197 -8.82 7.06 -7.78
N TYR A 198 -7.55 6.65 -7.72
CA TYR A 198 -6.50 7.31 -6.95
C TYR A 198 -5.46 7.97 -7.86
N GLY A 199 -5.96 8.65 -8.90
CA GLY A 199 -5.17 9.48 -9.80
C GLY A 199 -4.02 8.75 -10.49
N VAL A 200 -2.98 9.48 -10.82
CA VAL A 200 -1.77 8.94 -11.47
C VAL A 200 -1.10 7.89 -10.59
N TRP A 201 -1.03 8.13 -9.26
CA TRP A 201 -0.38 7.22 -8.34
C TRP A 201 -1.07 5.85 -8.29
N GLY A 202 -2.39 5.82 -8.20
CA GLY A 202 -3.16 4.58 -8.22
C GLY A 202 -3.08 3.86 -9.56
N ALA A 203 -3.13 4.61 -10.66
CA ALA A 203 -3.00 4.07 -12.01
C ALA A 203 -1.65 3.35 -12.22
N LEU A 204 -0.55 3.92 -11.74
CA LEU A 204 0.76 3.25 -11.75
C LEU A 204 0.79 1.97 -10.91
N GLY A 205 -0.13 1.82 -9.96
CA GLY A 205 -0.25 0.62 -9.13
C GLY A 205 -1.16 -0.46 -9.71
N SER A 206 -2.00 -0.13 -10.67
CA SER A 206 -2.87 -1.08 -11.36
C SER A 206 -2.12 -1.79 -12.50
N ALA A 207 -2.34 -3.10 -12.64
CA ALA A 207 -1.78 -3.87 -13.74
C ALA A 207 -2.74 -3.96 -14.95
N TYR A 208 -4.02 -3.68 -14.74
CA TYR A 208 -5.08 -3.83 -15.75
C TYR A 208 -6.24 -2.84 -15.59
N GLY A 209 -5.95 -1.65 -15.13
CA GLY A 209 -6.90 -0.53 -15.11
C GLY A 209 -7.26 -0.02 -16.51
N LYS A 210 -6.49 -0.42 -17.53
CA LYS A 210 -6.54 0.06 -18.92
C LYS A 210 -6.25 1.56 -19.02
N GLU A 211 -5.27 1.99 -18.28
CA GLU A 211 -4.84 3.37 -18.18
C GLU A 211 -3.48 3.54 -18.87
N SER A 212 -3.39 4.56 -19.72
CA SER A 212 -2.10 4.97 -20.32
C SER A 212 -1.56 6.16 -19.54
N VAL A 213 -1.01 5.91 -18.37
CA VAL A 213 -0.39 6.96 -17.55
C VAL A 213 1.11 6.72 -17.54
N ALA A 214 1.89 7.69 -18.02
CA ALA A 214 3.34 7.59 -17.97
C ALA A 214 3.84 7.81 -16.55
N VAL A 215 4.82 7.00 -16.14
CA VAL A 215 5.59 7.25 -14.91
C VAL A 215 6.35 8.56 -15.06
N PRO A 216 6.18 9.53 -14.14
CA PRO A 216 6.85 10.83 -14.21
C PRO A 216 8.37 10.73 -14.21
#